data_c60bfb6717053954a6eeb13194ae11ad
#
_entry.id   c60bfb6717053954a6eeb13194ae11ad
#
_cell.length_a   1.000
_cell.length_b   1.000
_cell.length_c   1.000
_cell.angle_alpha   90.00
_cell.angle_beta   90.00
_cell.angle_gamma   90.00
#
_symmetry.space_group_name_H-M   'P 1'
#
loop_
_entity.id
_entity.type
_entity.pdbx_description
1 polymer ?
#
loop_
_entity_poly.entity_id
_entity_poly.type
_entity_poly.pdbx_seq_one_letter_code
_entity_poly.pdbx_strand_id
1 'polypeptide(L)'
;MPTPGGDEVSSQEPVPAPGGATPPVKDETPQPGKTPCPGACCTRTPEYYFVIPVAGQSNAMAYGEGLPLPDTLDAPHPRIKQLARRATVTPGGAACNYNDIIPLDHCPHDVQDMTGINHPKADLSKGEYGTVSQALHIAKKLLPYLPDNAGILIVPCCRGGSAFTQGAEGAFTESSGATEASSRWGVGKPLYQDLLLRTKAALQKNPKNILLAVCWMQGEFDMSGVNYAQQPAQFAAMVKQFRADLAGYAAQMPDFNVDSVPWICGDTTYYWKNTYPAQYDTVYGAYKTCQEPGVFFVPFMTDE
;
A
#
# COMPACT_ATOMS: atom_id res chain seq x y z
N MET A 1 -74.20 23.91 25.09
CA MET A 1 -74.36 23.74 26.56
C MET A 1 -74.58 22.22 26.81
N PRO A 2 -74.02 21.60 27.83
CA PRO A 2 -73.03 22.04 28.82
C PRO A 2 -71.74 21.12 28.76
N THR A 3 -70.63 21.64 29.26
CA THR A 3 -69.57 20.92 30.00
C THR A 3 -70.17 20.55 31.37
N PRO A 4 -69.71 19.56 32.15
CA PRO A 4 -68.35 19.54 32.72
C PRO A 4 -67.76 18.10 32.97
N GLY A 5 -66.57 18.11 33.53
CA GLY A 5 -66.04 16.92 34.27
C GLY A 5 -64.57 16.73 34.14
N GLY A 6 -63.79 17.35 35.07
CA GLY A 6 -62.42 17.07 35.25
C GLY A 6 -62.22 15.73 35.99
N ASP A 7 -61.12 15.05 35.74
CA ASP A 7 -60.53 14.11 36.68
C ASP A 7 -59.00 14.25 36.66
N GLU A 8 -58.51 14.54 37.84
CA GLU A 8 -57.09 14.54 38.24
C GLU A 8 -56.47 13.15 37.98
N VAL A 9 -55.38 13.10 37.33
CA VAL A 9 -54.52 11.93 37.35
C VAL A 9 -53.15 12.32 37.90
N SER A 10 -52.91 11.78 39.05
CA SER A 10 -51.71 11.71 39.87
C SER A 10 -50.43 11.55 39.08
N SER A 11 -49.51 12.45 39.34
CA SER A 11 -48.09 12.36 38.97
C SER A 11 -47.42 11.24 39.77
N GLN A 12 -46.98 10.18 39.09
CA GLN A 12 -45.99 9.27 39.61
C GLN A 12 -44.67 9.52 38.86
N GLU A 13 -43.65 9.91 39.62
CA GLU A 13 -42.27 10.02 39.18
C GLU A 13 -41.72 8.60 38.80
N PRO A 14 -40.94 8.47 37.69
CA PRO A 14 -40.26 7.23 37.39
C PRO A 14 -39.03 7.04 38.28
N VAL A 15 -38.96 5.87 38.92
CA VAL A 15 -37.82 5.36 39.68
C VAL A 15 -36.57 5.27 38.79
N PRO A 16 -35.36 5.72 39.20
CA PRO A 16 -34.14 5.58 38.44
C PRO A 16 -33.66 4.14 38.45
N ALA A 17 -33.33 3.62 37.24
CA ALA A 17 -32.71 2.34 37.06
C ALA A 17 -31.26 2.33 37.64
N PRO A 18 -30.77 1.17 38.13
CA PRO A 18 -29.45 1.09 38.77
C PRO A 18 -28.35 1.30 37.73
N GLY A 19 -27.41 2.17 38.08
CA GLY A 19 -26.27 2.55 37.28
C GLY A 19 -25.38 1.36 36.91
N GLY A 20 -25.31 1.05 35.65
CA GLY A 20 -24.26 0.26 35.04
C GLY A 20 -22.99 1.10 34.95
N ALA A 21 -22.00 0.75 35.74
CA ALA A 21 -20.68 1.37 35.66
C ALA A 21 -20.04 1.03 34.32
N THR A 22 -19.87 2.05 33.48
CA THR A 22 -19.00 1.99 32.30
C THR A 22 -17.57 1.85 32.77
N PRO A 23 -16.79 0.84 32.33
CA PRO A 23 -15.36 0.79 32.65
C PRO A 23 -14.66 2.02 32.05
N PRO A 24 -13.66 2.59 32.73
CA PRO A 24 -12.95 3.75 32.22
C PRO A 24 -12.21 3.35 30.95
N VAL A 25 -12.54 4.01 29.84
CA VAL A 25 -11.72 4.04 28.65
C VAL A 25 -10.39 4.67 29.04
N LYS A 26 -9.35 3.87 29.11
CA LYS A 26 -7.99 4.38 29.24
C LYS A 26 -7.64 5.04 27.92
N ASP A 27 -7.62 6.35 27.95
CA ASP A 27 -7.05 7.21 26.93
C ASP A 27 -5.52 7.04 26.99
N GLU A 28 -5.01 5.98 26.35
CA GLU A 28 -3.58 5.79 26.15
C GLU A 28 -3.18 6.57 24.89
N THR A 29 -2.98 7.88 25.05
CA THR A 29 -2.16 8.67 24.12
C THR A 29 -0.80 7.97 23.96
N PRO A 30 -0.35 7.71 22.71
CA PRO A 30 0.96 7.12 22.48
C PRO A 30 2.03 8.01 23.09
N GLN A 31 2.75 7.51 24.09
CA GLN A 31 3.87 8.24 24.67
C GLN A 31 5.03 8.28 23.67
N PRO A 32 5.52 9.46 23.25
CA PRO A 32 6.78 9.58 22.55
C PRO A 32 7.91 9.33 23.53
N GLY A 33 8.58 8.19 23.46
CA GLY A 33 9.74 7.96 24.32
C GLY A 33 10.07 6.51 24.64
N LYS A 34 9.81 5.55 23.74
CA LYS A 34 10.56 4.29 23.82
C LYS A 34 11.88 4.50 23.10
N THR A 35 12.95 4.63 23.89
CA THR A 35 14.34 4.55 23.43
C THR A 35 14.49 3.34 22.49
N PRO A 36 15.18 3.46 21.33
CA PRO A 36 15.47 2.31 20.48
C PRO A 36 16.14 1.24 21.31
N CYS A 37 15.63 0.03 21.28
CA CYS A 37 16.23 -1.11 21.96
C CYS A 37 17.69 -1.25 21.55
N PRO A 38 18.63 -1.36 22.50
CA PRO A 38 20.03 -1.58 22.18
C PRO A 38 20.18 -2.97 21.54
N GLY A 39 20.66 -3.01 20.31
CA GLY A 39 21.36 -4.10 19.62
C GLY A 39 20.76 -5.52 19.53
N ALA A 40 20.09 -6.03 20.53
CA ALA A 40 19.69 -7.46 20.60
C ALA A 40 18.30 -7.76 19.99
N CYS A 41 17.44 -6.76 19.85
CA CYS A 41 16.08 -6.94 19.30
C CYS A 41 16.03 -6.89 17.75
N CYS A 42 17.08 -6.36 17.10
CA CYS A 42 17.11 -6.13 15.66
C CYS A 42 17.45 -7.35 14.80
N THR A 43 17.88 -8.47 15.39
CA THR A 43 18.36 -9.66 14.65
C THR A 43 17.35 -10.80 14.56
N ARG A 44 16.23 -10.72 15.28
CA ARG A 44 15.25 -11.81 15.29
C ARG A 44 14.48 -11.85 13.98
N THR A 45 14.45 -13.00 13.35
CA THR A 45 13.57 -13.27 12.20
C THR A 45 12.12 -13.11 12.62
N PRO A 46 11.30 -12.33 11.91
CA PRO A 46 9.88 -12.18 12.21
C PRO A 46 9.14 -13.52 12.19
N GLU A 47 8.21 -13.71 13.10
CA GLU A 47 7.33 -14.88 13.13
C GLU A 47 6.23 -14.77 12.05
N TYR A 48 5.85 -13.56 11.69
CA TYR A 48 4.87 -13.25 10.65
C TYR A 48 5.07 -11.83 10.13
N TYR A 49 4.34 -11.47 9.08
CA TYR A 49 4.49 -10.17 8.43
C TYR A 49 3.15 -9.45 8.27
N PHE A 50 3.21 -8.14 8.44
CA PHE A 50 2.23 -7.23 7.87
C PHE A 50 2.58 -7.00 6.40
N VAL A 51 1.66 -7.36 5.52
CA VAL A 51 1.84 -7.34 4.07
C VAL A 51 1.38 -6.01 3.51
N ILE A 52 2.21 -5.37 2.69
CA ILE A 52 1.88 -4.09 2.05
C ILE A 52 2.23 -4.19 0.55
N PRO A 53 1.24 -4.40 -0.33
CA PRO A 53 1.43 -4.18 -1.75
C PRO A 53 1.71 -2.70 -2.05
N VAL A 54 2.73 -2.46 -2.89
CA VAL A 54 3.05 -1.14 -3.44
C VAL A 54 2.83 -1.23 -4.94
N ALA A 55 1.82 -0.54 -5.44
CA ALA A 55 1.33 -0.66 -6.80
C ALA A 55 1.07 0.72 -7.42
N GLY A 56 1.01 0.76 -8.73
CA GLY A 56 0.83 1.98 -9.50
C GLY A 56 1.84 2.11 -10.62
N GLN A 57 2.33 3.34 -10.85
CA GLN A 57 3.30 3.61 -11.90
C GLN A 57 4.65 4.14 -11.38
N SER A 58 5.42 4.85 -12.19
CA SER A 58 6.78 5.28 -11.88
C SER A 58 6.92 6.03 -10.53
N ASN A 59 5.99 6.92 -10.22
CA ASN A 59 6.02 7.64 -8.95
C ASN A 59 5.75 6.74 -7.73
N ALA A 60 5.06 5.61 -7.90
CA ALA A 60 4.89 4.62 -6.83
C ALA A 60 6.20 3.91 -6.48
N MET A 61 7.10 3.76 -7.45
CA MET A 61 8.44 3.20 -7.23
C MET A 61 9.38 4.22 -6.61
N ALA A 62 9.10 5.51 -6.78
CA ALA A 62 10.03 6.59 -6.49
C ALA A 62 11.39 6.30 -7.15
N TYR A 63 11.50 6.54 -8.44
CA TYR A 63 12.73 6.29 -9.21
C TYR A 63 13.99 6.97 -8.66
N GLY A 64 13.93 7.71 -7.61
CA GLY A 64 15.02 8.39 -6.93
C GLY A 64 16.30 8.51 -7.75
N GLU A 65 16.66 9.69 -8.16
CA GLU A 65 17.90 9.91 -8.94
C GLU A 65 19.13 10.02 -8.03
N GLY A 66 18.94 9.90 -6.72
CA GLY A 66 20.01 9.94 -5.74
C GLY A 66 20.74 8.60 -5.62
N LEU A 67 22.03 8.66 -5.27
CA LEU A 67 22.74 7.47 -4.83
C LEU A 67 22.13 6.95 -3.53
N PRO A 68 22.02 5.62 -3.35
CA PRO A 68 21.59 5.05 -2.08
C PRO A 68 22.49 5.52 -0.92
N LEU A 69 21.89 5.64 0.26
CA LEU A 69 22.59 5.97 1.51
C LEU A 69 22.61 4.71 2.43
N PRO A 70 23.41 3.68 2.09
CA PRO A 70 23.30 2.35 2.68
C PRO A 70 23.59 2.34 4.18
N ASP A 71 24.40 3.25 4.65
CA ASP A 71 24.79 3.34 6.06
C ASP A 71 23.76 4.04 6.94
N THR A 72 22.71 4.58 6.34
CA THR A 72 21.71 5.39 7.04
C THR A 72 20.28 5.03 6.62
N LEU A 73 19.68 5.89 5.78
CA LEU A 73 18.26 5.80 5.42
C LEU A 73 17.94 4.60 4.56
N ASP A 74 18.84 4.24 3.64
CA ASP A 74 18.60 3.19 2.64
C ASP A 74 19.10 1.80 3.08
N ALA A 75 19.73 1.71 4.27
CA ALA A 75 20.17 0.43 4.80
C ALA A 75 19.00 -0.54 4.97
N PRO A 76 19.12 -1.80 4.51
CA PRO A 76 18.11 -2.82 4.74
C PRO A 76 17.84 -3.04 6.23
N HIS A 77 16.64 -3.43 6.59
CA HIS A 77 16.27 -3.75 7.96
C HIS A 77 15.90 -5.24 8.09
N PRO A 78 16.37 -5.99 9.11
CA PRO A 78 16.13 -7.43 9.25
C PRO A 78 14.66 -7.84 9.24
N ARG A 79 13.79 -6.99 9.83
CA ARG A 79 12.34 -7.22 9.92
C ARG A 79 11.55 -6.68 8.71
N ILE A 80 12.21 -6.10 7.71
CA ILE A 80 11.57 -5.60 6.49
C ILE A 80 12.05 -6.44 5.31
N LYS A 81 11.11 -7.04 4.61
CA LYS A 81 11.34 -7.95 3.48
C LYS A 81 10.49 -7.56 2.28
N GLN A 82 10.80 -8.14 1.13
CA GLN A 82 9.96 -8.03 -0.06
C GLN A 82 9.74 -9.41 -0.68
N LEU A 83 8.64 -9.56 -1.43
CA LEU A 83 8.49 -10.66 -2.36
C LEU A 83 9.34 -10.40 -3.61
N ALA A 84 10.18 -11.35 -3.96
CA ALA A 84 11.06 -11.23 -5.12
C ALA A 84 10.26 -11.06 -6.41
N ARG A 85 10.59 -10.04 -7.19
CA ARG A 85 10.18 -9.89 -8.58
C ARG A 85 11.33 -10.26 -9.53
N ARG A 86 12.53 -10.24 -9.05
CA ARG A 86 13.78 -10.51 -9.79
C ARG A 86 14.29 -11.91 -9.50
N ALA A 87 15.22 -12.38 -10.33
CA ALA A 87 15.80 -13.72 -10.23
C ALA A 87 16.99 -13.83 -9.25
N THR A 88 17.41 -12.71 -8.66
CA THR A 88 18.53 -12.69 -7.69
C THR A 88 18.16 -11.83 -6.47
N VAL A 89 18.71 -12.18 -5.32
CA VAL A 89 18.50 -11.45 -4.05
C VAL A 89 19.01 -10.02 -4.16
N THR A 90 20.18 -9.85 -4.78
CA THR A 90 20.73 -8.56 -5.20
C THR A 90 21.30 -8.72 -6.60
N PRO A 91 21.45 -7.65 -7.41
CA PRO A 91 22.11 -7.75 -8.70
C PRO A 91 23.47 -8.46 -8.60
N GLY A 92 23.67 -9.53 -9.37
CA GLY A 92 24.87 -10.39 -9.30
C GLY A 92 24.98 -11.27 -8.04
N GLY A 93 23.98 -11.26 -7.17
CA GLY A 93 23.94 -12.04 -5.94
C GLY A 93 23.34 -13.45 -6.10
N ALA A 94 22.98 -14.05 -4.96
CA ALA A 94 22.38 -15.37 -4.92
C ALA A 94 21.06 -15.41 -5.71
N ALA A 95 20.83 -16.53 -6.43
CA ALA A 95 19.58 -16.75 -7.15
C ALA A 95 18.39 -16.85 -6.19
N CYS A 96 17.24 -16.37 -6.62
CA CYS A 96 15.96 -16.54 -5.95
C CYS A 96 14.86 -16.78 -7.00
N ASN A 97 13.72 -17.29 -6.53
CA ASN A 97 12.57 -17.49 -7.40
C ASN A 97 11.58 -16.32 -7.23
N TYR A 98 10.73 -16.16 -8.24
CA TYR A 98 9.59 -15.26 -8.17
C TYR A 98 8.73 -15.55 -6.93
N ASN A 99 8.38 -14.51 -6.15
CA ASN A 99 7.69 -14.62 -4.87
C ASN A 99 8.46 -15.27 -3.71
N ASP A 100 9.78 -15.43 -3.79
CA ASP A 100 10.57 -15.71 -2.60
C ASP A 100 10.61 -14.49 -1.66
N ILE A 101 10.73 -14.74 -0.35
CA ILE A 101 10.94 -13.65 0.63
C ILE A 101 12.43 -13.31 0.66
N ILE A 102 12.77 -12.11 0.23
CA ILE A 102 14.15 -11.61 0.18
C ILE A 102 14.31 -10.31 0.97
N PRO A 103 15.52 -9.86 1.31
CA PRO A 103 15.73 -8.55 1.89
C PRO A 103 15.10 -7.44 1.04
N LEU A 104 14.55 -6.42 1.67
CA LEU A 104 14.16 -5.20 0.99
C LEU A 104 15.34 -4.22 1.04
N ASP A 105 15.97 -4.04 -0.08
CA ASP A 105 16.89 -2.97 -0.37
C ASP A 105 16.20 -1.91 -1.25
N HIS A 106 16.96 -0.94 -1.76
CA HIS A 106 16.48 0.13 -2.65
C HIS A 106 16.21 -0.35 -4.09
N CYS A 107 15.93 -1.62 -4.29
CA CYS A 107 15.77 -2.17 -5.63
C CYS A 107 14.46 -1.82 -6.32
N PRO A 108 14.49 -1.84 -7.65
CA PRO A 108 13.33 -1.56 -8.48
C PRO A 108 12.19 -2.56 -8.25
N HIS A 109 10.98 -2.07 -8.29
CA HIS A 109 9.76 -2.84 -8.08
C HIS A 109 8.95 -3.02 -9.38
N ASP A 110 9.47 -2.57 -10.51
CA ASP A 110 8.80 -2.63 -11.80
C ASP A 110 8.79 -4.05 -12.37
N VAL A 111 7.82 -4.36 -13.20
CA VAL A 111 7.80 -5.55 -14.04
C VAL A 111 8.83 -5.46 -15.18
N GLN A 112 9.29 -4.25 -15.51
CA GLN A 112 10.37 -4.03 -16.45
C GLN A 112 11.71 -4.43 -15.85
N ASP A 113 12.66 -4.79 -16.70
CA ASP A 113 14.05 -4.95 -16.30
C ASP A 113 14.65 -3.58 -15.95
N MET A 114 14.92 -3.38 -14.68
CA MET A 114 15.45 -2.12 -14.13
C MET A 114 16.98 -2.18 -13.93
N THR A 115 17.65 -3.25 -14.33
CA THR A 115 19.11 -3.38 -14.14
C THR A 115 19.91 -2.30 -14.83
N GLY A 116 19.39 -1.72 -15.91
CA GLY A 116 19.99 -0.58 -16.61
C GLY A 116 19.66 0.79 -16.03
N ILE A 117 18.76 0.90 -15.05
CA ILE A 117 18.33 2.17 -14.47
C ILE A 117 19.10 2.40 -13.16
N ASN A 118 20.31 2.92 -13.29
CA ASN A 118 21.15 3.27 -12.16
C ASN A 118 21.54 4.76 -12.27
N HIS A 119 21.79 5.37 -11.12
CA HIS A 119 22.37 6.70 -11.12
C HIS A 119 23.70 6.71 -11.92
N PRO A 120 23.97 7.72 -12.77
CA PRO A 120 25.19 7.75 -13.62
C PRO A 120 26.52 7.66 -12.85
N LYS A 121 26.50 8.02 -11.55
CA LYS A 121 27.67 7.95 -10.67
C LYS A 121 27.65 6.73 -9.74
N ALA A 122 26.70 5.81 -9.90
CA ALA A 122 26.59 4.62 -9.08
C ALA A 122 27.80 3.69 -9.29
N ASP A 123 28.38 3.23 -8.20
CA ASP A 123 29.42 2.19 -8.21
C ASP A 123 28.77 0.83 -7.97
N LEU A 124 28.51 0.11 -9.02
CA LEU A 124 27.84 -1.20 -8.95
C LEU A 124 28.67 -2.23 -8.16
N SER A 125 30.00 -2.06 -8.08
CA SER A 125 30.86 -2.95 -7.30
C SER A 125 30.68 -2.80 -5.79
N LYS A 126 30.13 -1.65 -5.38
CA LYS A 126 29.77 -1.35 -3.98
C LYS A 126 28.31 -1.61 -3.65
N GLY A 127 27.55 -2.16 -4.57
CA GLY A 127 26.13 -2.40 -4.36
C GLY A 127 25.23 -1.17 -4.51
N GLU A 128 25.68 -0.14 -5.19
CA GLU A 128 24.91 1.07 -5.49
C GLU A 128 24.04 0.83 -6.72
N TYR A 129 22.91 0.13 -6.53
CA TYR A 129 22.04 -0.27 -7.63
C TYR A 129 20.70 0.42 -7.62
N GLY A 130 20.15 0.60 -8.83
CA GLY A 130 18.75 0.86 -9.06
C GLY A 130 18.28 2.18 -8.49
N THR A 131 17.08 2.20 -8.02
CA THR A 131 16.37 3.37 -7.54
C THR A 131 16.09 3.27 -6.05
N VAL A 132 16.05 4.41 -5.36
CA VAL A 132 15.61 4.48 -3.97
C VAL A 132 14.09 4.34 -3.94
N SER A 133 13.59 3.22 -3.41
CA SER A 133 12.16 2.96 -3.30
C SER A 133 11.56 3.59 -2.06
N GLN A 134 10.36 4.19 -2.19
CA GLN A 134 9.60 4.67 -1.03
C GLN A 134 9.18 3.53 -0.08
N ALA A 135 9.08 2.30 -0.57
CA ALA A 135 8.58 1.17 0.20
C ALA A 135 9.42 0.87 1.46
N LEU A 136 10.76 0.94 1.36
CA LEU A 136 11.64 0.77 2.49
C LEU A 136 11.41 1.84 3.57
N HIS A 137 11.22 3.09 3.15
CA HIS A 137 11.02 4.22 4.05
C HIS A 137 9.65 4.18 4.72
N ILE A 138 8.60 3.84 3.97
CA ILE A 138 7.26 3.59 4.53
C ILE A 138 7.34 2.49 5.59
N ALA A 139 7.97 1.36 5.26
CA ALA A 139 8.11 0.24 6.18
C ALA A 139 8.90 0.62 7.44
N LYS A 140 10.01 1.35 7.31
CA LYS A 140 10.80 1.83 8.47
C LYS A 140 9.99 2.75 9.38
N LYS A 141 9.12 3.60 8.82
CA LYS A 141 8.24 4.49 9.60
C LYS A 141 7.13 3.75 10.32
N LEU A 142 6.61 2.66 9.73
CA LEU A 142 5.55 1.85 10.34
C LEU A 142 6.08 0.85 11.39
N LEU A 143 7.30 0.36 11.22
CA LEU A 143 7.86 -0.70 12.03
C LEU A 143 7.80 -0.46 13.55
N PRO A 144 8.01 0.76 14.08
CA PRO A 144 7.90 1.04 15.52
C PRO A 144 6.51 0.84 16.12
N TYR A 145 5.47 0.81 15.30
CA TYR A 145 4.08 0.62 15.73
C TYR A 145 3.64 -0.85 15.70
N LEU A 146 4.50 -1.75 15.24
CA LEU A 146 4.20 -3.17 15.09
C LEU A 146 4.81 -3.98 16.24
N PRO A 147 4.22 -5.16 16.56
CA PRO A 147 4.79 -6.09 17.54
C PRO A 147 6.25 -6.46 17.21
N ASP A 148 7.08 -6.65 18.24
CA ASP A 148 8.50 -6.94 18.07
C ASP A 148 8.79 -8.25 17.34
N ASN A 149 7.87 -9.21 17.41
CA ASN A 149 7.95 -10.50 16.69
C ASN A 149 7.36 -10.45 15.28
N ALA A 150 6.81 -9.31 14.82
CA ALA A 150 6.31 -9.11 13.48
C ALA A 150 7.32 -8.34 12.60
N GLY A 151 7.17 -8.48 11.31
CA GLY A 151 7.89 -7.70 10.30
C GLY A 151 6.95 -7.08 9.28
N ILE A 152 7.52 -6.43 8.26
CA ILE A 152 6.79 -5.91 7.10
C ILE A 152 7.26 -6.67 5.86
N LEU A 153 6.32 -7.13 5.06
CA LEU A 153 6.55 -7.76 3.77
C LEU A 153 5.97 -6.89 2.66
N ILE A 154 6.83 -6.25 1.91
CA ILE A 154 6.42 -5.46 0.75
C ILE A 154 6.16 -6.39 -0.44
N VAL A 155 5.07 -6.12 -1.15
CA VAL A 155 4.76 -6.79 -2.42
C VAL A 155 4.90 -5.77 -3.55
N PRO A 156 6.05 -5.75 -4.26
CA PRO A 156 6.28 -4.78 -5.31
C PRO A 156 5.47 -5.13 -6.57
N CYS A 157 4.57 -4.23 -6.99
CA CYS A 157 3.65 -4.42 -8.12
C CYS A 157 3.53 -3.18 -9.01
N CYS A 158 4.57 -2.34 -9.07
CA CYS A 158 4.55 -1.15 -9.89
C CYS A 158 4.90 -1.45 -11.36
N ARG A 159 4.47 -0.54 -12.26
CA ARG A 159 4.84 -0.54 -13.67
C ARG A 159 4.93 0.90 -14.19
N GLY A 160 6.13 1.33 -14.58
CA GLY A 160 6.35 2.66 -15.17
C GLY A 160 5.52 2.87 -16.43
N GLY A 161 4.94 4.07 -16.61
CA GLY A 161 4.12 4.39 -17.77
C GLY A 161 2.87 3.52 -17.91
N SER A 162 2.23 3.13 -16.81
CA SER A 162 1.00 2.33 -16.83
C SER A 162 -0.25 3.16 -16.58
N ALA A 163 -1.37 2.76 -17.19
CA ALA A 163 -2.65 3.46 -17.10
C ALA A 163 -3.83 2.48 -17.09
N PHE A 164 -5.01 2.97 -16.74
CA PHE A 164 -6.28 2.25 -16.93
C PHE A 164 -6.82 2.40 -18.36
N THR A 165 -6.66 3.57 -18.95
CA THR A 165 -7.37 3.95 -20.17
C THR A 165 -6.54 3.80 -21.44
N GLN A 166 -5.24 3.56 -21.28
CA GLN A 166 -4.30 3.36 -22.39
C GLN A 166 -3.15 2.44 -21.98
N GLY A 167 -2.30 2.08 -22.93
CA GLY A 167 -1.17 1.18 -22.73
C GLY A 167 -1.42 -0.22 -23.28
N ALA A 168 -0.36 -0.98 -23.41
CA ALA A 168 -0.41 -2.37 -23.90
C ALA A 168 -0.96 -3.30 -22.83
N GLU A 169 -1.71 -4.30 -23.23
CA GLU A 169 -2.24 -5.29 -22.28
C GLU A 169 -1.13 -6.23 -21.78
N GLY A 170 -0.22 -6.65 -22.67
CA GLY A 170 0.80 -7.62 -22.33
C GLY A 170 0.25 -9.00 -22.01
N ALA A 171 0.95 -9.75 -21.18
CA ALA A 171 0.53 -11.08 -20.73
C ALA A 171 0.84 -11.28 -19.25
N PHE A 172 0.27 -12.31 -18.65
CA PHE A 172 0.49 -12.71 -17.27
C PHE A 172 0.69 -14.23 -17.19
N THR A 173 1.60 -14.65 -16.32
CA THR A 173 1.75 -16.05 -15.90
C THR A 173 1.89 -16.13 -14.38
N GLU A 174 1.42 -17.21 -13.77
CA GLU A 174 1.53 -17.38 -12.31
C GLU A 174 2.99 -17.54 -11.85
N SER A 175 3.85 -18.05 -12.72
CA SER A 175 5.27 -18.33 -12.40
C SER A 175 6.20 -17.12 -12.50
N SER A 176 5.81 -16.06 -13.21
CA SER A 176 6.66 -14.88 -13.45
C SER A 176 5.93 -13.55 -13.36
N GLY A 177 4.60 -13.56 -13.18
CA GLY A 177 3.78 -12.36 -13.10
C GLY A 177 3.47 -11.72 -14.45
N ALA A 178 3.16 -10.43 -14.43
CA ALA A 178 2.93 -9.66 -15.63
C ALA A 178 4.23 -9.49 -16.42
N THR A 179 4.13 -9.57 -17.74
CA THR A 179 5.26 -9.35 -18.64
C THR A 179 5.66 -7.87 -18.69
N GLU A 180 6.87 -7.60 -19.12
CA GLU A 180 7.39 -6.25 -19.33
C GLU A 180 6.53 -5.40 -20.29
N ALA A 181 5.89 -6.03 -21.28
CA ALA A 181 4.97 -5.36 -22.18
C ALA A 181 3.67 -4.91 -21.52
N SER A 182 3.33 -5.42 -20.33
CA SER A 182 2.08 -5.06 -19.64
C SER A 182 2.19 -3.67 -19.07
N SER A 183 1.34 -2.76 -19.55
CA SER A 183 1.26 -1.38 -19.06
C SER A 183 -0.17 -0.91 -18.82
N ARG A 184 -1.12 -1.87 -18.69
CA ARG A 184 -2.53 -1.57 -18.50
C ARG A 184 -3.08 -2.16 -17.21
N TRP A 185 -3.66 -1.28 -16.39
CA TRP A 185 -4.42 -1.60 -15.19
C TRP A 185 -5.88 -1.89 -15.51
N GLY A 186 -6.57 -2.51 -14.57
CA GLY A 186 -8.01 -2.77 -14.60
C GLY A 186 -8.33 -4.23 -14.26
N VAL A 187 -9.58 -4.48 -13.92
CA VAL A 187 -10.06 -5.84 -13.60
C VAL A 187 -9.73 -6.82 -14.72
N GLY A 188 -9.11 -7.94 -14.35
CA GLY A 188 -8.71 -8.99 -15.30
C GLY A 188 -7.50 -8.69 -16.18
N LYS A 189 -6.91 -7.48 -16.09
CA LYS A 189 -5.68 -7.14 -16.83
C LYS A 189 -4.43 -7.74 -16.17
N PRO A 190 -3.34 -7.96 -16.91
CA PRO A 190 -2.12 -8.58 -16.38
C PRO A 190 -1.54 -7.90 -15.13
N LEU A 191 -1.52 -6.57 -15.07
CA LEU A 191 -1.02 -5.86 -13.88
C LEU A 191 -1.92 -6.08 -12.65
N TYR A 192 -3.23 -6.14 -12.84
CA TYR A 192 -4.16 -6.48 -11.77
C TYR A 192 -3.98 -7.92 -11.29
N GLN A 193 -3.83 -8.87 -12.23
CA GLN A 193 -3.59 -10.28 -11.90
C GLN A 193 -2.29 -10.43 -11.10
N ASP A 194 -1.25 -9.71 -11.50
CA ASP A 194 0.03 -9.68 -10.81
C ASP A 194 -0.11 -9.14 -9.37
N LEU A 195 -0.77 -8.00 -9.19
CA LEU A 195 -1.07 -7.45 -7.87
C LEU A 195 -1.84 -8.44 -6.99
N LEU A 196 -2.91 -9.01 -7.51
CA LEU A 196 -3.78 -9.93 -6.78
C LEU A 196 -3.04 -11.20 -6.38
N LEU A 197 -2.40 -11.88 -7.34
CA LEU A 197 -1.78 -13.18 -7.09
C LEU A 197 -0.52 -13.07 -6.24
N ARG A 198 0.26 -12.02 -6.38
CA ARG A 198 1.39 -11.76 -5.49
C ARG A 198 0.95 -11.40 -4.07
N THR A 199 -0.14 -10.68 -3.91
CA THR A 199 -0.74 -10.45 -2.58
C THR A 199 -1.19 -11.77 -1.95
N LYS A 200 -1.88 -12.63 -2.70
CA LYS A 200 -2.25 -13.98 -2.23
C LYS A 200 -1.01 -14.80 -1.88
N ALA A 201 0.03 -14.78 -2.71
CA ALA A 201 1.29 -15.48 -2.43
C ALA A 201 1.93 -15.00 -1.11
N ALA A 202 1.93 -13.70 -0.84
CA ALA A 202 2.43 -13.16 0.43
C ALA A 202 1.63 -13.66 1.64
N LEU A 203 0.31 -13.71 1.53
CA LEU A 203 -0.57 -14.22 2.60
C LEU A 203 -0.39 -15.73 2.81
N GLN A 204 -0.21 -16.49 1.74
CA GLN A 204 -0.01 -17.94 1.78
C GLN A 204 1.34 -18.35 2.38
N LYS A 205 2.36 -17.48 2.40
CA LYS A 205 3.66 -17.78 3.04
C LYS A 205 3.51 -18.09 4.53
N ASN A 206 2.51 -17.51 5.20
CA ASN A 206 2.24 -17.78 6.61
C ASN A 206 0.77 -17.40 6.93
N PRO A 207 -0.03 -18.29 7.53
CA PRO A 207 -1.42 -17.99 7.89
C PRO A 207 -1.58 -16.88 8.93
N LYS A 208 -0.50 -16.46 9.61
CA LYS A 208 -0.48 -15.30 10.51
C LYS A 208 -0.20 -13.98 9.80
N ASN A 209 0.19 -14.01 8.51
CA ASN A 209 0.40 -12.76 7.77
C ASN A 209 -0.91 -12.00 7.64
N ILE A 210 -0.82 -10.67 7.72
CA ILE A 210 -1.98 -9.76 7.69
C ILE A 210 -1.77 -8.76 6.57
N LEU A 211 -2.72 -8.63 5.65
CA LEU A 211 -2.73 -7.56 4.65
C LEU A 211 -3.06 -6.24 5.35
N LEU A 212 -2.05 -5.41 5.56
CA LEU A 212 -2.19 -4.16 6.33
C LEU A 212 -2.81 -3.03 5.53
N ALA A 213 -2.34 -2.82 4.31
CA ALA A 213 -2.76 -1.73 3.42
C ALA A 213 -2.32 -2.02 1.99
N VAL A 214 -2.90 -1.32 1.02
CA VAL A 214 -2.36 -1.20 -0.35
C VAL A 214 -1.90 0.25 -0.56
N CYS A 215 -0.62 0.45 -0.86
CA CYS A 215 -0.10 1.75 -1.29
C CYS A 215 -0.26 1.87 -2.79
N TRP A 216 -0.96 2.89 -3.23
CA TRP A 216 -1.31 3.11 -4.63
C TRP A 216 -0.88 4.50 -5.11
N MET A 217 -0.22 4.56 -6.26
CA MET A 217 0.20 5.84 -6.84
C MET A 217 0.20 5.72 -8.38
N GLN A 218 -0.87 6.22 -9.01
CA GLN A 218 -1.09 6.11 -10.45
C GLN A 218 -2.05 7.20 -10.92
N GLY A 219 -1.91 7.67 -12.14
CA GLY A 219 -2.82 8.63 -12.76
C GLY A 219 -2.15 9.43 -13.89
N GLU A 220 -0.85 9.63 -13.84
CA GLU A 220 -0.12 10.52 -14.74
C GLU A 220 -0.25 10.08 -16.20
N PHE A 221 -0.14 8.77 -16.46
CA PHE A 221 -0.25 8.29 -17.82
C PHE A 221 -1.70 8.32 -18.31
N ASP A 222 -2.70 8.15 -17.44
CA ASP A 222 -4.10 8.40 -17.79
C ASP A 222 -4.35 9.87 -18.13
N MET A 223 -3.82 10.82 -17.32
CA MET A 223 -3.98 12.26 -17.56
C MET A 223 -3.44 12.71 -18.91
N SER A 224 -2.41 12.05 -19.43
CA SER A 224 -1.85 12.35 -20.76
C SER A 224 -2.70 11.77 -21.90
N GLY A 225 -3.69 10.92 -21.62
CA GLY A 225 -4.55 10.25 -22.59
C GLY A 225 -5.90 10.95 -22.77
N VAL A 226 -6.54 10.68 -23.93
CA VAL A 226 -7.84 11.28 -24.28
C VAL A 226 -9.01 10.71 -23.46
N ASN A 227 -8.85 9.52 -22.89
CA ASN A 227 -9.89 8.81 -22.16
C ASN A 227 -9.75 8.90 -20.62
N TYR A 228 -8.96 9.84 -20.13
CA TYR A 228 -8.63 9.97 -18.70
C TYR A 228 -9.87 9.99 -17.79
N ALA A 229 -11.00 10.52 -18.26
CA ALA A 229 -12.24 10.59 -17.49
C ALA A 229 -12.82 9.22 -17.12
N GLN A 230 -12.34 8.13 -17.72
CA GLN A 230 -12.77 6.75 -17.40
C GLN A 230 -11.95 6.16 -16.23
N GLN A 231 -10.77 6.72 -15.92
CA GLN A 231 -9.87 6.21 -14.89
C GLN A 231 -10.54 6.07 -13.52
N PRO A 232 -11.30 7.04 -13.00
CA PRO A 232 -11.94 6.95 -11.69
C PRO A 232 -12.84 5.73 -11.52
N ALA A 233 -13.69 5.48 -12.51
CA ALA A 233 -14.61 4.35 -12.47
C ALA A 233 -13.87 3.01 -12.56
N GLN A 234 -12.82 2.92 -13.40
CA GLN A 234 -12.01 1.71 -13.52
C GLN A 234 -11.18 1.44 -12.27
N PHE A 235 -10.66 2.46 -11.61
CA PHE A 235 -9.98 2.33 -10.33
C PHE A 235 -10.94 1.82 -9.24
N ALA A 236 -12.09 2.44 -9.06
CA ALA A 236 -13.08 2.01 -8.08
C ALA A 236 -13.52 0.56 -8.30
N ALA A 237 -13.80 0.19 -9.56
CA ALA A 237 -14.12 -1.19 -9.92
C ALA A 237 -12.98 -2.16 -9.58
N MET A 238 -11.72 -1.75 -9.77
CA MET A 238 -10.56 -2.57 -9.44
C MET A 238 -10.42 -2.77 -7.93
N VAL A 239 -10.59 -1.72 -7.12
CA VAL A 239 -10.58 -1.83 -5.65
C VAL A 239 -11.65 -2.79 -5.16
N LYS A 240 -12.87 -2.64 -5.63
CA LYS A 240 -14.00 -3.52 -5.30
C LYS A 240 -13.72 -4.96 -5.68
N GLN A 241 -13.23 -5.21 -6.89
CA GLN A 241 -12.92 -6.57 -7.36
C GLN A 241 -11.76 -7.19 -6.57
N PHE A 242 -10.72 -6.43 -6.24
CA PHE A 242 -9.59 -6.89 -5.44
C PHE A 242 -10.04 -7.41 -4.07
N ARG A 243 -10.95 -6.72 -3.40
CA ARG A 243 -11.55 -7.16 -2.14
C ARG A 243 -12.38 -8.42 -2.31
N ALA A 244 -13.21 -8.48 -3.34
CA ALA A 244 -14.02 -9.66 -3.64
C ALA A 244 -13.13 -10.89 -3.91
N ASP A 245 -12.04 -10.73 -4.66
CA ASP A 245 -11.09 -11.81 -4.97
C ASP A 245 -10.26 -12.25 -3.77
N LEU A 246 -10.20 -11.45 -2.72
CA LEU A 246 -9.52 -11.74 -1.44
C LEU A 246 -10.49 -12.18 -0.33
N ALA A 247 -11.79 -12.34 -0.60
CA ALA A 247 -12.78 -12.72 0.42
C ALA A 247 -12.41 -14.00 1.20
N GLY A 248 -11.77 -14.97 0.52
CA GLY A 248 -11.28 -16.21 1.17
C GLY A 248 -10.11 -16.00 2.15
N TYR A 249 -9.54 -14.81 2.21
CA TYR A 249 -8.44 -14.44 3.11
C TYR A 249 -8.88 -13.50 4.23
N ALA A 250 -10.18 -13.36 4.50
CA ALA A 250 -10.70 -12.43 5.52
C ALA A 250 -10.04 -12.61 6.89
N ALA A 251 -9.67 -13.84 7.27
CA ALA A 251 -8.94 -14.11 8.53
C ALA A 251 -7.54 -13.47 8.60
N GLN A 252 -6.99 -13.03 7.46
CA GLN A 252 -5.69 -12.36 7.34
C GLN A 252 -5.84 -10.86 7.02
N MET A 253 -6.98 -10.28 7.34
CA MET A 253 -7.28 -8.86 7.17
C MET A 253 -7.49 -8.18 8.53
N PRO A 254 -7.30 -6.85 8.64
CA PRO A 254 -7.74 -6.10 9.81
C PRO A 254 -9.23 -6.36 10.05
N ASP A 255 -9.61 -6.49 11.32
CA ASP A 255 -11.00 -6.74 11.74
C ASP A 255 -11.67 -7.94 11.05
N PHE A 256 -10.89 -8.88 10.50
CA PHE A 256 -11.36 -10.03 9.72
C PHE A 256 -12.28 -9.67 8.55
N ASN A 257 -12.06 -8.48 7.98
CA ASN A 257 -12.89 -7.92 6.93
C ASN A 257 -12.03 -7.36 5.79
N VAL A 258 -12.27 -7.79 4.55
CA VAL A 258 -11.55 -7.30 3.37
C VAL A 258 -11.78 -5.79 3.12
N ASP A 259 -12.92 -5.26 3.53
CA ASP A 259 -13.24 -3.83 3.39
C ASP A 259 -12.47 -2.94 4.38
N SER A 260 -11.93 -3.55 5.45
CA SER A 260 -11.07 -2.84 6.41
C SER A 260 -9.66 -2.58 5.88
N VAL A 261 -9.26 -3.19 4.76
CA VAL A 261 -7.95 -2.96 4.15
C VAL A 261 -7.93 -1.59 3.46
N PRO A 262 -7.15 -0.63 3.97
CA PRO A 262 -7.07 0.70 3.37
C PRO A 262 -6.28 0.69 2.06
N TRP A 263 -6.74 1.50 1.11
CA TRP A 263 -6.01 1.89 -0.09
C TRP A 263 -5.49 3.32 0.11
N ILE A 264 -4.18 3.45 0.22
CA ILE A 264 -3.51 4.74 0.47
C ILE A 264 -3.05 5.26 -0.88
N CYS A 265 -3.81 6.21 -1.43
CA CYS A 265 -3.58 6.79 -2.75
C CYS A 265 -2.72 8.04 -2.63
N GLY A 266 -1.48 7.97 -3.10
CA GLY A 266 -0.56 9.10 -3.12
C GLY A 266 -0.85 10.09 -4.26
N ASP A 267 -0.51 11.34 -4.03
CA ASP A 267 -0.58 12.42 -5.03
C ASP A 267 0.51 12.27 -6.10
N THR A 268 0.41 13.07 -7.15
CA THR A 268 1.44 13.18 -8.19
C THR A 268 2.33 14.41 -8.00
N THR A 269 3.42 14.49 -8.75
CA THR A 269 4.35 15.63 -8.71
C THR A 269 3.72 16.91 -9.26
N TYR A 270 4.26 18.06 -8.84
CA TYR A 270 3.83 19.38 -9.35
C TYR A 270 3.93 19.50 -10.88
N TYR A 271 4.91 18.85 -11.49
CA TYR A 271 5.04 18.83 -12.95
C TYR A 271 3.76 18.32 -13.62
N TRP A 272 3.27 17.15 -13.21
CA TRP A 272 2.08 16.54 -13.79
C TRP A 272 0.81 17.33 -13.47
N LYS A 273 0.68 17.79 -12.24
CA LYS A 273 -0.44 18.62 -11.81
C LYS A 273 -0.56 19.92 -12.61
N ASN A 274 0.57 20.59 -12.81
CA ASN A 274 0.60 21.86 -13.54
C ASN A 274 0.47 21.69 -15.06
N THR A 275 0.94 20.55 -15.60
CA THR A 275 0.84 20.27 -17.04
C THR A 275 -0.58 19.88 -17.45
N TYR A 276 -1.32 19.19 -16.57
CA TYR A 276 -2.66 18.64 -16.82
C TYR A 276 -3.65 18.99 -15.71
N PRO A 277 -3.94 20.26 -15.41
CA PRO A 277 -4.71 20.65 -14.23
C PRO A 277 -6.16 20.12 -14.26
N ALA A 278 -6.84 20.16 -15.39
CA ALA A 278 -8.23 19.66 -15.50
C ALA A 278 -8.29 18.13 -15.39
N GLN A 279 -7.33 17.43 -15.94
CA GLN A 279 -7.21 15.97 -15.83
C GLN A 279 -6.82 15.57 -14.41
N TYR A 280 -5.97 16.34 -13.74
CA TYR A 280 -5.62 16.15 -12.33
C TYR A 280 -6.88 16.22 -11.44
N ASP A 281 -7.70 17.25 -11.61
CA ASP A 281 -8.95 17.38 -10.84
C ASP A 281 -9.90 16.18 -11.06
N THR A 282 -9.89 15.60 -12.25
CA THR A 282 -10.68 14.41 -12.55
C THR A 282 -10.09 13.15 -11.94
N VAL A 283 -8.82 12.87 -12.17
CA VAL A 283 -8.16 11.60 -11.81
C VAL A 283 -7.80 11.57 -10.33
N TYR A 284 -7.07 12.56 -9.84
CA TYR A 284 -6.64 12.62 -8.43
C TYR A 284 -7.74 13.17 -7.51
N GLY A 285 -8.62 14.05 -8.03
CA GLY A 285 -9.83 14.46 -7.32
C GLY A 285 -10.75 13.29 -7.00
N ALA A 286 -10.81 12.29 -7.88
CA ALA A 286 -11.60 11.08 -7.64
C ALA A 286 -11.07 10.22 -6.50
N TYR A 287 -9.77 10.20 -6.21
CA TYR A 287 -9.25 9.51 -5.03
C TYR A 287 -9.75 10.14 -3.73
N LYS A 288 -9.91 11.48 -3.72
CA LYS A 288 -10.43 12.23 -2.56
C LYS A 288 -11.91 11.95 -2.28
N THR A 289 -12.66 11.60 -3.31
CA THR A 289 -14.13 11.43 -3.26
C THR A 289 -14.58 10.01 -3.56
N CYS A 290 -13.64 9.05 -3.60
CA CYS A 290 -13.94 7.65 -3.90
C CYS A 290 -14.96 7.10 -2.91
N GLN A 291 -16.00 6.44 -3.44
CA GLN A 291 -17.07 5.86 -2.62
C GLN A 291 -16.74 4.46 -2.11
N GLU A 292 -15.64 3.85 -2.60
CA GLU A 292 -15.19 2.58 -2.07
C GLU A 292 -14.67 2.78 -0.63
N PRO A 293 -15.08 1.98 0.36
CA PRO A 293 -14.67 2.14 1.75
C PRO A 293 -13.14 2.13 1.88
N GLY A 294 -12.59 2.90 2.80
CA GLY A 294 -11.15 2.85 3.14
C GLY A 294 -10.20 3.28 2.01
N VAL A 295 -10.67 4.01 1.00
CA VAL A 295 -9.79 4.70 0.05
C VAL A 295 -9.44 6.07 0.62
N PHE A 296 -8.15 6.31 0.84
CA PHE A 296 -7.61 7.52 1.41
C PHE A 296 -6.65 8.19 0.44
N PHE A 297 -6.75 9.50 0.31
CA PHE A 297 -5.84 10.31 -0.50
C PHE A 297 -4.80 11.00 0.39
N VAL A 298 -3.53 10.89 0.01
CA VAL A 298 -2.41 11.54 0.68
C VAL A 298 -1.80 12.55 -0.29
N PRO A 299 -2.00 13.87 -0.06
CA PRO A 299 -1.41 14.91 -0.89
C PRO A 299 0.11 14.94 -0.69
N PHE A 300 0.86 15.43 -1.69
CA PHE A 300 2.23 15.86 -1.43
C PHE A 300 2.23 16.94 -0.36
N MET A 301 3.20 16.85 0.53
CA MET A 301 3.47 17.94 1.45
C MET A 301 3.92 19.14 0.60
N THR A 302 3.22 20.25 0.77
CA THR A 302 3.69 21.53 0.26
C THR A 302 4.93 21.93 1.05
N ASP A 303 5.99 22.31 0.36
CA ASP A 303 7.09 23.02 1.00
C ASP A 303 6.52 24.34 1.54
N GLU A 304 6.19 24.38 2.84
CA GLU A 304 5.96 25.60 3.58
C GLU A 304 7.28 26.06 4.18
#